data_4cb5260e049beb4dd4dbb0547d607ac9
#
_entry.id   4cb5260e049beb4dd4dbb0547d607ac9
#
_cell.length_a   1.000
_cell.length_b   1.000
_cell.length_c   1.000
_cell.angle_alpha   90.00
_cell.angle_beta   90.00
_cell.angle_gamma   90.00
#
_symmetry.space_group_name_H-M   'P 1'
#
loop_
_entity.id
_entity.type
_entity.pdbx_description
1 polymer ?
#
loop_
_entity_poly.entity_id
_entity_poly.type
_entity_poly.pdbx_seq_one_letter_code
_entity_poly.pdbx_strand_id
1 'polypeptide(L)'
;MRKLVFSTLVAAAVASTAAPALAASDRWTDGQYLQANRCLALAQSAALGEVPVGDLVAQIKSQGFGRGSSITDRGVSLQAEAARQGKTKDNERKAKLLAERDGVCKAFLVTQVAAS
;
A
#
# COMPACT_ATOMS: atom_id res chain seq x y z
N MET A 1 -29.30 38.65 -42.94
CA MET A 1 -28.48 38.52 -41.77
C MET A 1 -28.45 37.10 -41.28
N ARG A 2 -27.39 36.46 -41.46
CA ARG A 2 -27.27 35.07 -41.02
C ARG A 2 -26.44 35.01 -39.76
N LYS A 3 -27.03 34.48 -38.74
CA LYS A 3 -26.33 34.22 -37.51
C LYS A 3 -25.79 32.81 -37.55
N LEU A 4 -24.52 32.70 -37.62
CA LEU A 4 -23.84 31.42 -37.47
C LEU A 4 -23.72 31.11 -36.01
N VAL A 5 -24.46 30.12 -35.59
CA VAL A 5 -24.34 29.60 -34.26
C VAL A 5 -23.25 28.52 -34.34
N PHE A 6 -22.09 28.85 -33.86
CA PHE A 6 -21.06 27.85 -33.66
C PHE A 6 -21.31 27.15 -32.35
N SER A 7 -21.86 25.99 -32.45
CA SER A 7 -21.87 25.10 -31.29
C SER A 7 -20.46 24.54 -31.10
N THR A 8 -19.76 25.13 -30.20
CA THR A 8 -18.53 24.53 -29.76
C THR A 8 -18.86 23.30 -28.92
N LEU A 9 -18.65 22.17 -29.51
CA LEU A 9 -18.65 20.93 -28.77
C LEU A 9 -17.38 20.95 -27.91
N VAL A 10 -17.55 21.20 -26.65
CA VAL A 10 -16.50 20.97 -25.69
C VAL A 10 -16.48 19.47 -25.43
N ALA A 11 -15.57 18.81 -26.08
CA ALA A 11 -15.27 17.43 -25.72
C ALA A 11 -14.57 17.48 -24.37
N ALA A 12 -15.30 17.19 -23.34
CA ALA A 12 -14.71 16.96 -22.04
C ALA A 12 -13.93 15.65 -22.13
N ALA A 13 -12.62 15.77 -22.26
CA ALA A 13 -11.75 14.63 -22.11
C ALA A 13 -11.80 14.23 -20.65
N VAL A 14 -12.55 13.21 -20.36
CA VAL A 14 -12.51 12.60 -19.05
C VAL A 14 -11.21 11.83 -18.98
N ALA A 15 -10.22 12.43 -18.35
CA ALA A 15 -9.03 11.70 -17.98
C ALA A 15 -9.44 10.72 -16.90
N SER A 16 -9.70 9.50 -17.28
CA SER A 16 -9.84 8.44 -16.30
C SER A 16 -8.47 8.19 -15.71
N THR A 17 -8.23 8.75 -14.56
CA THR A 17 -7.11 8.35 -13.76
C THR A 17 -7.37 6.93 -13.30
N ALA A 18 -6.69 5.99 -13.92
CA ALA A 18 -6.68 4.65 -13.40
C ALA A 18 -6.06 4.74 -12.01
N ALA A 19 -6.87 4.60 -10.99
CA ALA A 19 -6.37 4.41 -9.64
C ALA A 19 -5.42 3.23 -9.67
N PRO A 20 -4.23 3.31 -9.03
CA PRO A 20 -3.36 2.16 -8.91
C PRO A 20 -4.17 1.05 -8.28
N ALA A 21 -4.43 0.05 -9.04
CA ALA A 21 -5.36 -0.97 -8.67
C ALA A 21 -4.69 -2.01 -7.81
N LEU A 22 -4.37 -1.64 -6.56
CA LEU A 22 -4.04 -2.63 -5.56
C LEU A 22 -5.23 -3.56 -5.33
N ALA A 23 -6.44 -3.03 -5.46
CA ALA A 23 -7.67 -3.82 -5.30
C ALA A 23 -8.06 -4.58 -6.56
N ALA A 24 -7.71 -4.09 -7.75
CA ALA A 24 -8.09 -4.71 -9.01
C ALA A 24 -6.95 -5.47 -9.66
N SER A 25 -5.74 -5.27 -9.20
CA SER A 25 -4.60 -6.03 -9.69
C SER A 25 -4.52 -7.34 -8.95
N ASP A 26 -4.62 -8.41 -9.69
CA ASP A 26 -4.48 -9.73 -9.12
C ASP A 26 -3.06 -10.01 -8.66
N ARG A 27 -2.10 -9.26 -9.18
CA ARG A 27 -0.70 -9.49 -8.89
C ARG A 27 0.03 -8.22 -8.52
N TRP A 28 0.59 -8.19 -7.32
CA TRP A 28 1.49 -7.13 -6.90
C TRP A 28 2.82 -7.21 -7.65
N THR A 29 3.42 -6.07 -7.88
CA THR A 29 4.84 -6.03 -8.28
C THR A 29 5.71 -6.52 -7.10
N ASP A 30 6.96 -6.86 -7.39
CA ASP A 30 7.89 -7.23 -6.32
C ASP A 30 8.04 -6.09 -5.30
N GLY A 31 8.09 -4.85 -5.78
CA GLY A 31 8.16 -3.69 -4.89
C GLY A 31 6.95 -3.57 -3.98
N GLN A 32 5.76 -3.79 -4.51
CA GLN A 32 4.52 -3.77 -3.72
C GLN A 32 4.49 -4.90 -2.70
N TYR A 33 4.92 -6.09 -3.10
CA TYR A 33 5.01 -7.23 -2.21
C TYR A 33 5.97 -6.93 -1.04
N LEU A 34 7.13 -6.39 -1.34
CA LEU A 34 8.10 -6.03 -0.31
C LEU A 34 7.58 -4.94 0.61
N GLN A 35 6.93 -3.92 0.04
CA GLN A 35 6.32 -2.86 0.83
C GLN A 35 5.21 -3.39 1.74
N ALA A 36 4.39 -4.31 1.25
CA ALA A 36 3.33 -4.93 2.05
C ALA A 36 3.89 -5.68 3.26
N ASN A 37 5.00 -6.39 3.07
CA ASN A 37 5.69 -7.08 4.17
C ASN A 37 6.16 -6.09 5.24
N ARG A 38 6.75 -4.99 4.83
CA ARG A 38 7.17 -3.94 5.75
C ARG A 38 5.97 -3.32 6.48
N CYS A 39 4.92 -3.02 5.74
CA CYS A 39 3.69 -2.44 6.30
C CYS A 39 3.02 -3.35 7.31
N LEU A 40 3.03 -4.65 7.09
CA LEU A 40 2.51 -5.61 8.05
C LEU A 40 3.22 -5.49 9.39
N ALA A 41 4.54 -5.48 9.38
CA ALA A 41 5.32 -5.37 10.61
C ALA A 41 5.10 -4.03 11.31
N LEU A 42 5.00 -2.95 10.57
CA LEU A 42 4.71 -1.63 11.15
C LEU A 42 3.32 -1.59 11.79
N ALA A 43 2.32 -2.22 11.15
CA ALA A 43 0.96 -2.29 11.67
C ALA A 43 0.88 -3.13 12.94
N GLN A 44 1.68 -4.17 13.03
CA GLN A 44 1.69 -5.09 14.17
C GLN A 44 2.59 -4.63 15.31
N SER A 45 3.31 -3.54 15.14
CA SER A 45 4.25 -3.05 16.17
C SER A 45 3.49 -2.51 17.38
N ALA A 46 3.68 -3.16 18.52
CA ALA A 46 3.10 -2.70 19.78
C ALA A 46 3.65 -1.33 20.19
N ALA A 47 4.94 -1.10 19.93
CA ALA A 47 5.59 0.17 20.28
C ALA A 47 5.05 1.36 19.48
N LEU A 48 4.62 1.12 18.23
CA LEU A 48 3.99 2.14 17.40
C LEU A 48 2.48 2.25 17.63
N GLY A 49 1.88 1.32 18.37
CA GLY A 49 0.44 1.18 18.49
C GLY A 49 -0.11 0.30 17.39
N GLU A 50 -0.57 -0.89 17.74
CA GLU A 50 -1.08 -1.85 16.77
C GLU A 50 -2.30 -1.29 16.04
N VAL A 51 -2.36 -1.56 14.74
CA VAL A 51 -3.54 -1.27 13.92
C VAL A 51 -4.01 -2.54 13.23
N PRO A 52 -5.31 -2.64 12.92
CA PRO A 52 -5.83 -3.84 12.26
C PRO A 52 -5.16 -4.10 10.92
N VAL A 53 -4.84 -5.35 10.65
CA VAL A 53 -4.21 -5.77 9.39
C VAL A 53 -5.19 -6.47 8.44
N GLY A 54 -6.39 -6.81 8.91
CA GLY A 54 -7.39 -7.48 8.08
C GLY A 54 -6.81 -8.74 7.43
N ASP A 55 -7.00 -8.86 6.12
CA ASP A 55 -6.53 -10.01 5.34
C ASP A 55 -5.10 -9.86 4.82
N LEU A 56 -4.38 -8.84 5.26
CA LEU A 56 -3.05 -8.55 4.70
C LEU A 56 -2.09 -9.72 4.82
N VAL A 57 -2.12 -10.45 5.95
CA VAL A 57 -1.27 -11.64 6.13
C VAL A 57 -1.58 -12.68 5.05
N ALA A 58 -2.87 -12.97 4.84
CA ALA A 58 -3.30 -13.92 3.82
C ALA A 58 -2.95 -13.45 2.42
N GLN A 59 -3.07 -12.16 2.14
CA GLN A 59 -2.70 -11.59 0.85
C GLN A 59 -1.20 -11.68 0.60
N ILE A 60 -0.36 -11.39 1.58
CA ILE A 60 1.09 -11.52 1.45
C ILE A 60 1.45 -12.96 1.14
N LYS A 61 0.84 -13.91 1.83
CA LYS A 61 1.07 -15.32 1.59
C LYS A 61 0.68 -15.71 0.16
N SER A 62 -0.48 -15.30 -0.27
CA SER A 62 -0.98 -15.57 -1.62
C SER A 62 -0.10 -14.92 -2.68
N GLN A 63 0.30 -13.68 -2.47
CA GLN A 63 1.14 -12.94 -3.41
C GLN A 63 2.58 -13.46 -3.46
N GLY A 64 3.00 -14.20 -2.44
CA GLY A 64 4.33 -14.81 -2.39
C GLY A 64 4.49 -15.97 -3.36
N PHE A 65 3.41 -16.63 -3.73
CA PHE A 65 3.48 -17.76 -4.65
C PHE A 65 4.01 -17.34 -6.01
N GLY A 66 4.94 -18.13 -6.54
CA GLY A 66 5.53 -17.88 -7.85
C GLY A 66 6.62 -16.82 -7.87
N ARG A 67 6.91 -16.19 -6.74
CA ARG A 67 8.04 -15.27 -6.68
C ARG A 67 9.33 -16.02 -6.40
N GLY A 68 10.44 -15.48 -6.89
CA GLY A 68 11.74 -16.05 -6.58
C GLY A 68 12.05 -16.01 -5.09
N SER A 69 12.82 -16.97 -4.62
CA SER A 69 13.18 -17.06 -3.19
C SER A 69 13.91 -15.83 -2.67
N SER A 70 14.68 -15.13 -3.52
CA SER A 70 15.34 -13.89 -3.13
C SER A 70 14.33 -12.80 -2.74
N ILE A 71 13.19 -12.74 -3.41
CA ILE A 71 12.14 -11.75 -3.11
C ILE A 71 11.38 -12.15 -1.85
N THR A 72 11.00 -13.41 -1.70
CA THR A 72 10.27 -13.85 -0.52
C THR A 72 11.15 -13.77 0.74
N ASP A 73 12.42 -14.11 0.63
CA ASP A 73 13.37 -13.97 1.73
C ASP A 73 13.59 -12.49 2.10
N ARG A 74 13.65 -11.63 1.09
CA ARG A 74 13.75 -10.19 1.32
C ARG A 74 12.52 -9.66 2.05
N GLY A 75 11.34 -10.16 1.70
CA GLY A 75 10.08 -9.81 2.38
C GLY A 75 10.14 -10.13 3.87
N VAL A 76 10.60 -11.34 4.21
CA VAL A 76 10.77 -11.74 5.61
C VAL A 76 11.78 -10.86 6.34
N SER A 77 12.89 -10.55 5.67
CA SER A 77 13.92 -9.66 6.24
C SER A 77 13.38 -8.26 6.50
N LEU A 78 12.56 -7.73 5.61
CA LEU A 78 11.93 -6.42 5.79
C LEU A 78 10.94 -6.41 6.95
N GLN A 79 10.20 -7.49 7.16
CA GLN A 79 9.35 -7.60 8.34
C GLN A 79 10.18 -7.53 9.63
N ALA A 80 11.26 -8.30 9.70
CA ALA A 80 12.13 -8.31 10.87
C ALA A 80 12.77 -6.94 11.09
N GLU A 81 13.24 -6.30 10.05
CA GLU A 81 13.84 -4.97 10.11
C GLU A 81 12.83 -3.93 10.61
N ALA A 82 11.63 -3.92 10.05
CA ALA A 82 10.59 -2.99 10.45
C ALA A 82 10.16 -3.21 11.90
N ALA A 83 10.08 -4.45 12.33
CA ALA A 83 9.78 -4.79 13.72
C ALA A 83 10.83 -4.24 14.68
N ARG A 84 12.10 -4.34 14.30
CA ARG A 84 13.19 -3.76 15.10
C ARG A 84 13.14 -2.24 15.11
N GLN A 85 12.93 -1.63 13.95
CA GLN A 85 12.82 -0.19 13.83
C GLN A 85 11.68 0.37 14.66
N GLY A 86 10.56 -0.34 14.72
CA GLY A 86 9.39 0.08 15.50
C GLY A 86 9.66 0.18 17.00
N LYS A 87 10.70 -0.50 17.49
CA LYS A 87 11.10 -0.44 18.91
C LYS A 87 11.97 0.76 19.23
N THR A 88 12.20 1.65 18.31
CA THR A 88 13.05 2.81 18.53
C THR A 88 12.53 3.69 19.66
N LYS A 89 13.47 4.24 20.44
CA LYS A 89 13.17 5.23 21.47
C LYS A 89 13.32 6.65 20.94
N ASP A 90 13.81 6.81 19.73
CA ASP A 90 13.99 8.09 19.08
C ASP A 90 12.64 8.57 18.54
N ASN A 91 12.15 9.66 19.10
CA ASN A 91 10.84 10.22 18.71
C ASN A 91 10.78 10.65 17.25
N GLU A 92 11.87 11.12 16.68
CA GLU A 92 11.92 11.52 15.28
C GLU A 92 11.79 10.31 14.35
N ARG A 93 12.51 9.25 14.65
CA ARG A 93 12.39 7.98 13.90
C ARG A 93 11.00 7.38 14.05
N LYS A 94 10.47 7.40 15.25
CA LYS A 94 9.12 6.91 15.52
C LYS A 94 8.09 7.67 14.69
N ALA A 95 8.21 8.99 14.62
CA ALA A 95 7.32 9.83 13.82
C ALA A 95 7.40 9.46 12.33
N LYS A 96 8.60 9.18 11.81
CA LYS A 96 8.77 8.74 10.42
C LYS A 96 8.11 7.40 10.15
N LEU A 97 8.24 6.46 11.07
CA LEU A 97 7.63 5.13 10.94
C LEU A 97 6.10 5.22 11.01
N LEU A 98 5.57 6.06 11.87
CA LEU A 98 4.14 6.32 11.94
C LEU A 98 3.62 6.98 10.67
N ALA A 99 4.37 7.93 10.11
CA ALA A 99 4.02 8.57 8.84
C ALA A 99 4.02 7.57 7.69
N GLU A 100 4.96 6.65 7.67
CA GLU A 100 4.99 5.57 6.67
C GLU A 100 3.76 4.66 6.83
N ARG A 101 3.47 4.22 8.04
CA ARG A 101 2.31 3.37 8.32
C ARG A 101 1.00 4.03 7.94
N ASP A 102 0.84 5.29 8.27
CA ASP A 102 -0.40 6.03 8.03
C ASP A 102 -0.48 6.63 6.62
N GLY A 103 0.63 6.64 5.91
CA GLY A 103 0.73 7.12 4.53
C GLY A 103 0.80 5.98 3.52
N VAL A 104 2.00 5.56 3.17
CA VAL A 104 2.24 4.54 2.14
C VAL A 104 1.55 3.23 2.46
N CYS A 105 1.55 2.82 3.71
CA CYS A 105 0.95 1.56 4.14
C CYS A 105 -0.57 1.59 4.16
N LYS A 106 -1.16 2.77 4.15
CA LYS A 106 -2.61 2.92 4.22
C LYS A 106 -3.33 2.15 3.12
N ALA A 107 -2.77 2.14 1.91
CA ALA A 107 -3.35 1.44 0.77
C ALA A 107 -3.50 -0.06 1.04
N PHE A 108 -2.55 -0.66 1.76
CA PHE A 108 -2.61 -2.07 2.10
C PHE A 108 -3.55 -2.37 3.27
N LEU A 109 -3.70 -1.44 4.19
CA LEU A 109 -4.46 -1.64 5.42
C LEU A 109 -5.93 -1.26 5.26
N VAL A 110 -6.21 -0.12 4.63
CA VAL A 110 -7.57 0.37 4.45
C VAL A 110 -8.37 -0.50 3.47
N THR A 111 -7.74 -1.00 2.42
CA THR A 111 -8.39 -1.88 1.45
C THR A 111 -8.96 -3.13 2.13
N GLN A 112 -8.29 -3.64 3.15
CA GLN A 112 -8.74 -4.81 3.88
C GLN A 112 -9.98 -4.51 4.72
N VAL A 113 -10.03 -3.34 5.32
CA VAL A 113 -11.19 -2.92 6.11
C VAL A 113 -12.41 -2.70 5.23
N ALA A 114 -12.23 -2.15 4.04
CA ALA A 114 -13.32 -1.90 3.10
C ALA A 114 -13.90 -3.18 2.51
N ALA A 115 -13.15 -4.28 2.53
CA ALA A 115 -13.59 -5.56 1.99
C ALA A 115 -14.41 -6.40 3.00
N SER A 116 -14.46 -5.98 4.23
CA SER A 116 -15.17 -6.70 5.30
C SER A 116 -16.64 -6.33 5.40
#